data_c4bb23faaacf252762d338158492ed31
#
_entry.id   c4bb23faaacf252762d338158492ed31
#
_cell.length_a   1.000
_cell.length_b   1.000
_cell.length_c   1.000
_cell.angle_alpha   90.00
_cell.angle_beta   90.00
_cell.angle_gamma   90.00
#
_symmetry.space_group_name_H-M   'P 1'
#
loop_
_entity.id
_entity.type
_entity.pdbx_description
1 polymer ?
#
loop_
_entity_poly.entity_id
_entity_poly.type
_entity_poly.pdbx_seq_one_letter_code
_entity_poly.pdbx_strand_id
1 'polypeptide(L)'
;MILVFSGAHPARAQLQRPRNITIVYAGTSSNQAPGWVAYETGIFRKYGLEVQLVQVTGGPKAVQVLTSGYATLAQVPGPSVVQRSLQGGDVVLIGALLNTMNYQLIVDKTIQRPDDLRGKSLAVSRAGSSSDFATRFALDKYGLAPGKDVSIVEIGTQPERFSALETGRVQGVMLEVPLTLKAKRMGMKVLADLQMLGLEYQAAGLATTRSLIKSRPEVFRSLMKAYVEAIHYYKTHPRESMGILQKYLKIDDPDALRETYEGVGLTLVPERPYPTLKGIQMILGEMAASEPRAQTAKADQFVDLTFIKELDDSGFIDQLYKSRPALASTGARSGAAASKEGPAAKSAAGAQDKRKQPIAAPAKPSTAGTQEYTIQSGDTLARIAQKYYGDVMKWTRIFEANKQTLKSPNFIFVGQKIIIPLDDMASGPASGSSQ
;
A
#
# COMPACT_ATOMS: atom_id res chain seq x y z
N MET A 1 27.28 16.98 69.62
CA MET A 1 27.46 16.28 68.37
C MET A 1 26.04 15.99 67.81
N ILE A 2 25.54 16.89 66.95
CA ILE A 2 24.20 16.85 66.39
C ILE A 2 24.32 16.22 64.99
N LEU A 3 23.79 15.01 64.82
CA LEU A 3 23.70 14.32 63.53
C LEU A 3 22.51 14.89 62.74
N VAL A 4 22.77 15.62 61.65
CA VAL A 4 21.76 16.07 60.70
C VAL A 4 21.53 14.95 59.71
N PHE A 5 20.38 14.25 59.80
CA PHE A 5 19.92 13.31 58.78
C PHE A 5 19.39 14.11 57.57
N SER A 6 20.15 14.15 56.50
CA SER A 6 19.72 14.67 55.19
C SER A 6 18.82 13.63 54.53
N GLY A 7 17.48 13.80 54.66
CA GLY A 7 16.51 12.97 53.96
C GLY A 7 16.47 13.30 52.50
N ALA A 8 17.02 12.41 51.66
CA ALA A 8 16.83 12.45 50.22
C ALA A 8 15.34 12.12 49.90
N HIS A 9 14.60 13.13 49.50
CA HIS A 9 13.23 12.92 49.00
C HIS A 9 13.34 12.24 47.60
N PRO A 10 12.67 11.09 47.38
CA PRO A 10 12.59 10.55 46.03
C PRO A 10 11.82 11.54 45.17
N ALA A 11 12.44 11.97 44.08
CA ALA A 11 11.81 12.81 43.06
C ALA A 11 10.53 12.08 42.60
N ARG A 12 9.37 12.53 43.04
CA ARG A 12 8.07 12.11 42.53
C ARG A 12 8.08 12.45 41.01
N ALA A 13 8.14 11.42 40.16
CA ALA A 13 7.87 11.57 38.75
C ALA A 13 6.50 12.29 38.63
N GLN A 14 6.53 13.56 38.24
CA GLN A 14 5.32 14.30 37.91
C GLN A 14 4.66 13.55 36.77
N LEU A 15 3.53 12.88 37.05
CA LEU A 15 2.64 12.33 36.04
C LEU A 15 2.20 13.52 35.16
N GLN A 16 2.85 13.68 34.01
CA GLN A 16 2.45 14.69 33.05
C GLN A 16 1.02 14.40 32.66
N ARG A 17 0.13 15.40 32.80
CA ARG A 17 -1.26 15.29 32.39
C ARG A 17 -1.32 14.84 30.93
N PRO A 18 -2.18 13.88 30.57
CA PRO A 18 -2.34 13.44 29.20
C PRO A 18 -2.63 14.64 28.27
N ARG A 19 -1.97 14.64 27.13
CA ARG A 19 -2.16 15.70 26.11
C ARG A 19 -3.31 15.31 25.21
N ASN A 20 -4.37 16.11 25.20
CA ASN A 20 -5.50 15.90 24.29
C ASN A 20 -5.09 16.22 22.85
N ILE A 21 -5.23 15.25 21.96
CA ILE A 21 -4.83 15.29 20.55
C ILE A 21 -6.00 14.86 19.68
N THR A 22 -6.37 15.69 18.71
CA THR A 22 -7.28 15.28 17.64
C THR A 22 -6.48 14.86 16.43
N ILE A 23 -6.72 13.64 15.95
CA ILE A 23 -6.16 13.12 14.70
C ILE A 23 -7.31 12.96 13.70
N VAL A 24 -7.24 13.67 12.58
CA VAL A 24 -8.19 13.49 11.48
C VAL A 24 -7.64 12.50 10.46
N TYR A 25 -8.50 11.65 9.90
CA TYR A 25 -8.10 10.71 8.87
C TYR A 25 -9.05 10.70 7.65
N ALA A 26 -8.46 10.54 6.46
CA ALA A 26 -9.13 10.75 5.19
C ALA A 26 -9.79 9.47 4.65
N GLY A 27 -10.97 9.15 5.18
CA GLY A 27 -11.79 8.03 4.69
C GLY A 27 -11.45 6.68 5.33
N THR A 28 -12.19 5.65 4.90
CA THR A 28 -12.09 4.28 5.40
C THR A 28 -11.29 3.45 4.41
N SER A 29 -10.02 3.21 4.71
CA SER A 29 -9.08 2.44 3.90
C SER A 29 -8.06 1.74 4.82
N SER A 30 -7.56 0.58 4.43
CA SER A 30 -6.50 -0.15 5.14
C SER A 30 -5.23 0.68 5.36
N ASN A 31 -5.01 1.72 4.56
CA ASN A 31 -3.90 2.66 4.69
C ASN A 31 -3.94 3.46 6.02
N GLN A 32 -5.10 3.51 6.68
CA GLN A 32 -5.28 4.21 7.96
C GLN A 32 -4.98 3.32 9.18
N ALA A 33 -4.76 2.03 8.96
CA ALA A 33 -4.65 1.02 10.02
C ALA A 33 -3.64 1.34 11.13
N PRO A 34 -2.43 1.88 10.89
CA PRO A 34 -1.50 2.18 11.96
C PRO A 34 -2.08 3.12 13.03
N GLY A 35 -2.89 4.12 12.64
CA GLY A 35 -3.55 5.00 13.60
C GLY A 35 -4.66 4.30 14.39
N TRP A 36 -5.42 3.41 13.75
CA TRP A 36 -6.42 2.60 14.44
C TRP A 36 -5.78 1.63 15.42
N VAL A 37 -4.67 1.00 15.03
CA VAL A 37 -3.89 0.11 15.91
C VAL A 37 -3.37 0.89 17.11
N ALA A 38 -2.74 2.05 16.92
CA ALA A 38 -2.26 2.87 18.04
C ALA A 38 -3.38 3.27 19.01
N TYR A 39 -4.58 3.52 18.49
CA TYR A 39 -5.75 3.90 19.27
C TYR A 39 -6.31 2.71 20.06
N GLU A 40 -6.63 1.60 19.38
CA GLU A 40 -7.30 0.44 19.98
C GLU A 40 -6.41 -0.31 20.98
N THR A 41 -5.09 -0.35 20.75
CA THR A 41 -4.13 -1.01 21.64
C THR A 41 -3.67 -0.13 22.81
N GLY A 42 -4.08 1.13 22.84
CA GLY A 42 -3.66 2.08 23.87
C GLY A 42 -2.23 2.59 23.72
N ILE A 43 -1.56 2.34 22.59
CA ILE A 43 -0.20 2.82 22.33
C ILE A 43 -0.11 4.34 22.42
N PHE A 44 -1.12 5.10 21.97
CA PHE A 44 -1.13 6.55 22.15
C PHE A 44 -1.05 6.93 23.64
N ARG A 45 -1.83 6.28 24.50
CA ARG A 45 -1.83 6.52 25.96
C ARG A 45 -0.49 6.18 26.59
N LYS A 46 0.16 5.10 26.14
CA LYS A 46 1.52 4.74 26.56
C LYS A 46 2.51 5.89 26.40
N TYR A 47 2.34 6.71 25.36
CA TYR A 47 3.18 7.89 25.07
C TYR A 47 2.59 9.21 25.59
N GLY A 48 1.63 9.15 26.53
CA GLY A 48 1.04 10.32 27.18
C GLY A 48 0.10 11.13 26.29
N LEU A 49 -0.52 10.50 25.29
CA LEU A 49 -1.44 11.13 24.36
C LEU A 49 -2.87 10.59 24.59
N GLU A 50 -3.82 11.47 24.85
CA GLU A 50 -5.24 11.16 24.81
C GLU A 50 -5.78 11.57 23.44
N VAL A 51 -6.06 10.57 22.60
CA VAL A 51 -6.35 10.78 21.19
C VAL A 51 -7.83 10.65 20.90
N GLN A 52 -8.37 11.61 20.15
CA GLN A 52 -9.65 11.51 19.46
C GLN A 52 -9.38 11.29 17.95
N LEU A 53 -9.92 10.21 17.39
CA LEU A 53 -9.89 9.95 15.95
C LEU A 53 -11.15 10.51 15.28
N VAL A 54 -10.98 11.31 14.24
CA VAL A 54 -12.07 11.93 13.49
C VAL A 54 -11.96 11.56 12.01
N GLN A 55 -12.95 10.85 11.50
CA GLN A 55 -13.03 10.50 10.10
C GLN A 55 -13.64 11.64 9.28
N VAL A 56 -13.06 11.89 8.08
CA VAL A 56 -13.62 12.80 7.07
C VAL A 56 -13.49 12.17 5.68
N THR A 57 -14.29 12.66 4.74
CA THR A 57 -14.24 12.15 3.36
C THR A 57 -13.20 12.90 2.53
N GLY A 58 -12.14 12.18 2.15
CA GLY A 58 -11.08 12.64 1.24
C GLY A 58 -10.00 13.51 1.88
N GLY A 59 -8.83 13.46 1.26
CA GLY A 59 -7.62 14.18 1.72
C GLY A 59 -7.78 15.69 1.82
N PRO A 60 -8.36 16.39 0.82
CA PRO A 60 -8.56 17.83 0.90
C PRO A 60 -9.36 18.28 2.13
N LYS A 61 -10.39 17.50 2.52
CA LYS A 61 -11.17 17.80 3.74
C LYS A 61 -10.34 17.58 5.01
N ALA A 62 -9.53 16.53 5.05
CA ALA A 62 -8.65 16.29 6.20
C ALA A 62 -7.60 17.40 6.37
N VAL A 63 -6.99 17.86 5.28
CA VAL A 63 -6.07 19.01 5.29
C VAL A 63 -6.78 20.29 5.71
N GLN A 64 -8.02 20.53 5.27
CA GLN A 64 -8.81 21.67 5.72
C GLN A 64 -9.05 21.64 7.23
N VAL A 65 -9.42 20.49 7.80
CA VAL A 65 -9.61 20.31 9.24
C VAL A 65 -8.31 20.52 10.02
N LEU A 66 -7.18 20.04 9.49
CA LEU A 66 -5.86 20.28 10.07
C LEU A 66 -5.52 21.77 10.09
N THR A 67 -5.65 22.45 8.94
CA THR A 67 -5.27 23.87 8.81
C THR A 67 -6.22 24.83 9.51
N SER A 68 -7.43 24.41 9.86
CA SER A 68 -8.33 25.18 10.73
C SER A 68 -7.91 25.18 12.22
N GLY A 69 -6.89 24.37 12.59
CA GLY A 69 -6.44 24.20 13.97
C GLY A 69 -7.31 23.25 14.82
N TYR A 70 -8.35 22.63 14.23
CA TYR A 70 -9.18 21.64 14.94
C TYR A 70 -8.44 20.33 15.20
N ALA A 71 -7.58 19.89 14.28
CA ALA A 71 -6.77 18.70 14.44
C ALA A 71 -5.28 19.05 14.62
N THR A 72 -4.57 18.21 15.38
CA THR A 72 -3.12 18.31 15.59
C THR A 72 -2.35 17.55 14.51
N LEU A 73 -2.90 16.44 14.03
CA LEU A 73 -2.30 15.57 13.03
C LEU A 73 -3.37 15.14 12.04
N ALA A 74 -2.97 14.90 10.79
CA ALA A 74 -3.81 14.30 9.76
C ALA A 74 -3.15 13.05 9.16
N GLN A 75 -3.90 11.93 9.10
CA GLN A 75 -3.56 10.81 8.22
C GLN A 75 -4.17 11.09 6.86
N VAL A 76 -3.34 11.43 5.89
CA VAL A 76 -3.79 12.06 4.64
C VAL A 76 -2.92 11.68 3.46
N PRO A 77 -3.47 11.61 2.23
CA PRO A 77 -2.68 11.35 1.03
C PRO A 77 -1.79 12.55 0.66
N GLY A 78 -0.62 12.24 0.09
CA GLY A 78 0.38 13.21 -0.33
C GLY A 78 -0.14 14.32 -1.25
N PRO A 79 -0.94 14.04 -2.30
CA PRO A 79 -1.45 15.09 -3.20
C PRO A 79 -2.14 16.22 -2.47
N SER A 80 -2.94 15.91 -1.45
CA SER A 80 -3.68 16.94 -0.71
C SER A 80 -2.77 17.83 0.13
N VAL A 81 -1.66 17.28 0.65
CA VAL A 81 -0.63 18.05 1.36
C VAL A 81 0.15 18.92 0.38
N VAL A 82 0.61 18.34 -0.71
CA VAL A 82 1.37 19.05 -1.76
C VAL A 82 0.54 20.20 -2.31
N GLN A 83 -0.70 19.95 -2.72
CA GLN A 83 -1.60 20.98 -3.25
C GLN A 83 -1.80 22.13 -2.25
N ARG A 84 -2.11 21.82 -0.99
CA ARG A 84 -2.33 22.87 0.02
C ARG A 84 -1.05 23.66 0.30
N SER A 85 0.10 23.01 0.32
CA SER A 85 1.39 23.67 0.53
C SER A 85 1.77 24.57 -0.65
N LEU A 86 1.56 24.14 -1.90
CA LEU A 86 1.73 24.97 -3.11
C LEU A 86 0.83 26.23 -3.09
N GLN A 87 -0.35 26.14 -2.49
CA GLN A 87 -1.25 27.28 -2.29
C GLN A 87 -0.84 28.20 -1.13
N GLY A 88 0.36 28.02 -0.56
CA GLY A 88 0.89 28.82 0.55
C GLY A 88 0.45 28.33 1.93
N GLY A 89 -0.06 27.11 2.04
CA GLY A 89 -0.39 26.50 3.33
C GLY A 89 0.85 26.03 4.09
N ASP A 90 0.79 26.13 5.42
CA ASP A 90 1.86 25.72 6.34
C ASP A 90 1.78 24.21 6.68
N VAL A 91 1.63 23.34 5.67
CA VAL A 91 1.41 21.90 5.86
C VAL A 91 2.60 21.09 5.37
N VAL A 92 3.02 20.10 6.16
CA VAL A 92 4.14 19.20 5.81
C VAL A 92 3.84 17.77 6.26
N LEU A 93 4.45 16.81 5.58
CA LEU A 93 4.49 15.40 5.97
C LEU A 93 5.62 15.18 6.97
N ILE A 94 5.32 14.50 8.07
CA ILE A 94 6.30 14.12 9.11
C ILE A 94 6.54 12.61 9.17
N GLY A 95 5.76 11.83 8.44
CA GLY A 95 5.86 10.38 8.36
C GLY A 95 5.05 9.81 7.21
N ALA A 96 5.29 8.55 6.87
CA ALA A 96 4.56 7.81 5.86
C ALA A 96 3.81 6.63 6.47
N LEU A 97 2.64 6.33 5.90
CA LEU A 97 1.90 5.10 6.17
C LEU A 97 1.91 4.19 4.95
N LEU A 98 2.02 4.76 3.75
CA LEU A 98 2.09 4.04 2.49
C LEU A 98 2.84 4.86 1.42
N ASN A 99 3.86 4.26 0.82
CA ASN A 99 4.74 4.88 -0.17
C ASN A 99 4.57 4.32 -1.59
N THR A 100 3.44 3.71 -1.88
CA THR A 100 3.10 3.18 -3.21
C THR A 100 1.63 3.38 -3.51
N MET A 101 1.31 3.42 -4.81
CA MET A 101 -0.08 3.52 -5.26
C MET A 101 -0.71 2.12 -5.28
N ASN A 102 -1.63 1.86 -4.36
CA ASN A 102 -2.26 0.55 -4.17
C ASN A 102 -3.69 0.46 -4.72
N TYR A 103 -4.02 1.30 -5.72
CA TYR A 103 -5.33 1.29 -6.37
C TYR A 103 -5.41 0.31 -7.54
N GLN A 104 -6.61 -0.26 -7.70
CA GLN A 104 -7.03 -0.91 -8.95
C GLN A 104 -8.18 -0.11 -9.55
N LEU A 105 -8.13 0.14 -10.86
CA LEU A 105 -9.26 0.67 -11.62
C LEU A 105 -10.22 -0.50 -11.89
N ILE A 106 -11.29 -0.54 -11.13
CA ILE A 106 -12.37 -1.52 -11.29
C ILE A 106 -13.44 -0.90 -12.19
N VAL A 107 -13.86 -1.65 -13.19
CA VAL A 107 -14.85 -1.21 -14.17
C VAL A 107 -15.99 -2.20 -14.31
N ASP A 108 -17.12 -1.71 -14.83
CA ASP A 108 -18.26 -2.55 -15.20
C ASP A 108 -17.84 -3.63 -16.21
N LYS A 109 -18.51 -4.77 -16.17
CA LYS A 109 -18.22 -5.91 -17.05
C LYS A 109 -18.31 -5.62 -18.55
N THR A 110 -19.01 -4.58 -18.94
CA THR A 110 -19.13 -4.14 -20.34
C THR A 110 -17.87 -3.45 -20.86
N ILE A 111 -17.03 -2.92 -19.98
CA ILE A 111 -15.76 -2.28 -20.31
C ILE A 111 -14.68 -3.36 -20.47
N GLN A 112 -14.21 -3.58 -21.70
CA GLN A 112 -13.23 -4.61 -22.00
C GLN A 112 -11.81 -4.04 -22.21
N ARG A 113 -11.71 -2.81 -22.68
CA ARG A 113 -10.45 -2.10 -23.01
C ARG A 113 -10.56 -0.62 -22.64
N PRO A 114 -9.43 0.09 -22.53
CA PRO A 114 -9.42 1.50 -22.13
C PRO A 114 -10.32 2.40 -23.00
N ASP A 115 -10.37 2.18 -24.31
CA ASP A 115 -11.19 2.99 -25.21
C ASP A 115 -12.68 2.92 -24.93
N ASP A 116 -13.15 1.84 -24.31
CA ASP A 116 -14.57 1.68 -23.93
C ASP A 116 -14.98 2.67 -22.80
N LEU A 117 -13.99 3.35 -22.19
CA LEU A 117 -14.26 4.41 -21.21
C LEU A 117 -14.68 5.74 -21.85
N ARG A 118 -14.52 5.93 -23.17
CA ARG A 118 -14.94 7.16 -23.84
C ARG A 118 -16.44 7.40 -23.64
N GLY A 119 -16.79 8.62 -23.21
CA GLY A 119 -18.16 9.02 -22.87
C GLY A 119 -18.70 8.40 -21.57
N LYS A 120 -17.87 7.70 -20.80
CA LYS A 120 -18.26 7.10 -19.52
C LYS A 120 -17.85 7.97 -18.34
N SER A 121 -18.33 7.58 -17.13
CA SER A 121 -18.06 8.28 -15.88
C SER A 121 -17.24 7.40 -14.93
N LEU A 122 -16.20 7.98 -14.34
CA LEU A 122 -15.42 7.36 -13.27
C LEU A 122 -15.61 8.13 -11.96
N ALA A 123 -15.78 7.41 -10.85
CA ALA A 123 -15.97 8.06 -9.56
C ALA A 123 -14.69 8.17 -8.75
N VAL A 124 -14.52 9.35 -8.14
CA VAL A 124 -13.45 9.69 -7.20
C VAL A 124 -14.03 10.16 -5.86
N SER A 125 -13.22 10.23 -4.81
CA SER A 125 -13.72 10.72 -3.52
C SER A 125 -13.98 12.24 -3.56
N ARG A 126 -13.01 13.00 -4.02
CA ARG A 126 -13.03 14.45 -4.25
C ARG A 126 -11.92 14.81 -5.23
N ALA A 127 -12.06 15.96 -5.90
CA ALA A 127 -10.95 16.54 -6.67
C ALA A 127 -9.72 16.76 -5.77
N GLY A 128 -8.53 16.46 -6.28
CA GLY A 128 -7.25 16.52 -5.55
C GLY A 128 -7.06 15.45 -4.49
N SER A 129 -7.91 14.43 -4.45
CA SER A 129 -7.71 13.25 -3.60
C SER A 129 -6.79 12.22 -4.26
N SER A 130 -6.35 11.23 -3.46
CA SER A 130 -5.58 10.09 -3.97
C SER A 130 -6.29 9.32 -5.09
N SER A 131 -7.62 9.13 -4.98
CA SER A 131 -8.39 8.45 -6.02
C SER A 131 -8.57 9.30 -7.28
N ASP A 132 -8.65 10.63 -7.17
CA ASP A 132 -8.67 11.54 -8.33
C ASP A 132 -7.32 11.49 -9.06
N PHE A 133 -6.23 11.62 -8.30
CA PHE A 133 -4.89 11.48 -8.86
C PHE A 133 -4.71 10.14 -9.59
N ALA A 134 -5.04 9.02 -8.94
CA ALA A 134 -4.92 7.69 -9.52
C ALA A 134 -5.76 7.52 -10.79
N THR A 135 -6.97 8.11 -10.80
CA THR A 135 -7.87 8.07 -11.97
C THR A 135 -7.26 8.86 -13.14
N ARG A 136 -6.80 10.09 -12.90
CA ARG A 136 -6.17 10.93 -13.93
C ARG A 136 -4.90 10.29 -14.47
N PHE A 137 -4.07 9.76 -13.58
CA PHE A 137 -2.86 9.03 -13.96
C PHE A 137 -3.17 7.82 -14.87
N ALA A 138 -4.17 7.01 -14.53
CA ALA A 138 -4.56 5.87 -15.36
C ALA A 138 -5.10 6.31 -16.71
N LEU A 139 -5.93 7.37 -16.75
CA LEU A 139 -6.48 7.91 -18.01
C LEU A 139 -5.38 8.47 -18.90
N ASP A 140 -4.40 9.20 -18.34
CA ASP A 140 -3.24 9.70 -19.08
C ASP A 140 -2.47 8.56 -19.75
N LYS A 141 -2.17 7.47 -19.00
CA LYS A 141 -1.50 6.28 -19.56
C LYS A 141 -2.29 5.58 -20.67
N TYR A 142 -3.60 5.80 -20.71
CA TYR A 142 -4.48 5.29 -21.79
C TYR A 142 -4.69 6.29 -22.93
N GLY A 143 -4.11 7.50 -22.85
CA GLY A 143 -4.33 8.55 -23.84
C GLY A 143 -5.77 9.10 -23.82
N LEU A 144 -6.44 9.05 -22.67
CA LEU A 144 -7.79 9.53 -22.44
C LEU A 144 -7.77 10.84 -21.64
N ALA A 145 -8.37 11.90 -22.17
CA ALA A 145 -8.40 13.21 -21.52
C ALA A 145 -9.51 13.27 -20.45
N PRO A 146 -9.15 13.47 -19.15
CA PRO A 146 -10.13 13.66 -18.08
C PRO A 146 -11.00 14.89 -18.33
N GLY A 147 -12.32 14.75 -18.17
CA GLY A 147 -13.31 15.83 -18.41
C GLY A 147 -13.71 16.03 -19.88
N LYS A 148 -12.95 15.46 -20.83
CA LYS A 148 -13.27 15.49 -22.26
C LYS A 148 -13.70 14.11 -22.76
N ASP A 149 -12.83 13.12 -22.63
CA ASP A 149 -13.10 11.76 -23.07
C ASP A 149 -13.84 10.95 -22.00
N VAL A 150 -13.57 11.21 -20.72
CA VAL A 150 -14.11 10.50 -19.55
C VAL A 150 -14.51 11.50 -18.48
N SER A 151 -15.76 11.42 -18.02
CA SER A 151 -16.24 12.26 -16.92
C SER A 151 -15.70 11.78 -15.58
N ILE A 152 -15.29 12.70 -14.70
CA ILE A 152 -14.91 12.40 -13.33
C ILE A 152 -15.97 12.95 -12.38
N VAL A 153 -16.52 12.06 -11.52
CA VAL A 153 -17.62 12.38 -10.61
C VAL A 153 -17.20 12.19 -9.15
N GLU A 154 -17.46 13.16 -8.30
CA GLU A 154 -17.19 13.04 -6.86
C GLU A 154 -18.31 12.26 -6.16
N ILE A 155 -17.99 11.13 -5.54
CA ILE A 155 -18.96 10.26 -4.85
C ILE A 155 -18.49 9.87 -3.41
N GLY A 156 -17.46 10.47 -2.87
CA GLY A 156 -17.13 10.25 -1.45
C GLY A 156 -16.27 9.02 -1.17
N THR A 157 -16.66 8.18 -0.20
CA THR A 157 -15.87 7.05 0.32
C THR A 157 -15.76 5.89 -0.68
N GLN A 158 -14.84 4.95 -0.45
CA GLN A 158 -14.70 3.76 -1.32
C GLN A 158 -15.98 2.90 -1.35
N PRO A 159 -16.68 2.62 -0.22
CA PRO A 159 -17.96 1.91 -0.25
C PRO A 159 -19.04 2.62 -1.08
N GLU A 160 -19.14 3.96 -0.99
CA GLU A 160 -20.10 4.74 -1.78
C GLU A 160 -19.78 4.69 -3.28
N ARG A 161 -18.50 4.81 -3.66
CA ARG A 161 -18.07 4.66 -5.05
C ARG A 161 -18.31 3.25 -5.58
N PHE A 162 -18.03 2.23 -4.76
CA PHE A 162 -18.31 0.85 -5.12
C PHE A 162 -19.80 0.63 -5.36
N SER A 163 -20.68 1.13 -4.48
CA SER A 163 -22.14 1.04 -4.66
C SER A 163 -22.60 1.79 -5.93
N ALA A 164 -21.98 2.92 -6.26
CA ALA A 164 -22.28 3.63 -7.51
C ALA A 164 -21.89 2.82 -8.76
N LEU A 165 -20.84 2.03 -8.70
CA LEU A 165 -20.47 1.08 -9.76
C LEU A 165 -21.43 -0.11 -9.81
N GLU A 166 -21.79 -0.69 -8.66
CA GLU A 166 -22.77 -1.80 -8.57
C GLU A 166 -24.12 -1.44 -9.19
N THR A 167 -24.56 -0.20 -8.99
CA THR A 167 -25.87 0.29 -9.53
C THR A 167 -25.77 0.86 -10.94
N GLY A 168 -24.58 0.84 -11.58
CA GLY A 168 -24.38 1.36 -12.93
C GLY A 168 -24.38 2.90 -13.03
N ARG A 169 -24.43 3.60 -11.90
CA ARG A 169 -24.37 5.09 -11.86
C ARG A 169 -23.04 5.62 -12.43
N VAL A 170 -21.95 4.87 -12.28
CA VAL A 170 -20.66 5.09 -12.92
C VAL A 170 -20.14 3.79 -13.51
N GLN A 171 -19.22 3.87 -14.47
CA GLN A 171 -18.70 2.70 -15.16
C GLN A 171 -17.32 2.27 -14.66
N GLY A 172 -16.71 3.05 -13.76
CA GLY A 172 -15.47 2.64 -13.13
C GLY A 172 -15.12 3.46 -11.89
N VAL A 173 -14.30 2.85 -11.05
CA VAL A 173 -13.86 3.43 -9.76
C VAL A 173 -12.47 2.96 -9.39
N MET A 174 -11.68 3.80 -8.72
CA MET A 174 -10.46 3.39 -8.04
C MET A 174 -10.80 2.79 -6.68
N LEU A 175 -10.46 1.52 -6.50
CA LEU A 175 -10.65 0.77 -5.25
C LEU A 175 -9.35 0.16 -4.76
N GLU A 176 -9.33 -0.13 -3.48
CA GLU A 176 -8.29 -0.89 -2.77
C GLU A 176 -8.92 -2.17 -2.18
N VAL A 177 -8.09 -3.11 -1.74
CA VAL A 177 -8.57 -4.24 -0.94
C VAL A 177 -9.23 -3.71 0.35
N PRO A 178 -10.33 -4.31 0.81
CA PRO A 178 -10.97 -5.55 0.33
C PRO A 178 -11.99 -5.37 -0.81
N LEU A 179 -12.37 -4.14 -1.18
CA LEU A 179 -13.46 -3.91 -2.14
C LEU A 179 -13.12 -4.41 -3.55
N THR A 180 -11.85 -4.41 -3.93
CA THR A 180 -11.41 -5.00 -5.20
C THR A 180 -11.69 -6.50 -5.27
N LEU A 181 -11.58 -7.22 -4.15
CA LEU A 181 -11.91 -8.64 -4.10
C LEU A 181 -13.40 -8.87 -4.27
N LYS A 182 -14.22 -8.08 -3.56
CA LYS A 182 -15.66 -8.11 -3.68
C LYS A 182 -16.08 -7.84 -5.14
N ALA A 183 -15.54 -6.81 -5.76
CA ALA A 183 -15.81 -6.45 -7.15
C ALA A 183 -15.48 -7.59 -8.13
N LYS A 184 -14.30 -8.22 -7.99
CA LYS A 184 -13.90 -9.37 -8.81
C LYS A 184 -14.85 -10.56 -8.68
N ARG A 185 -15.28 -10.88 -7.46
CA ARG A 185 -16.29 -11.96 -7.21
C ARG A 185 -17.66 -11.67 -7.86
N MET A 186 -18.00 -10.40 -8.05
CA MET A 186 -19.19 -9.96 -8.75
C MET A 186 -19.04 -9.90 -10.29
N GLY A 187 -17.88 -10.33 -10.82
CA GLY A 187 -17.60 -10.35 -12.25
C GLY A 187 -17.19 -8.99 -12.84
N MET A 188 -16.90 -7.99 -11.98
CA MET A 188 -16.34 -6.72 -12.42
C MET A 188 -14.90 -6.90 -12.86
N LYS A 189 -14.42 -6.07 -13.78
CA LYS A 189 -13.09 -6.19 -14.37
C LYS A 189 -12.09 -5.24 -13.74
N VAL A 190 -10.87 -5.73 -13.54
CA VAL A 190 -9.70 -4.87 -13.27
C VAL A 190 -9.18 -4.38 -14.61
N LEU A 191 -9.35 -3.10 -14.90
CA LEU A 191 -8.83 -2.50 -16.13
C LEU A 191 -7.38 -2.03 -15.96
N ALA A 192 -7.03 -1.53 -14.77
CA ALA A 192 -5.65 -1.21 -14.39
C ALA A 192 -5.37 -1.64 -12.94
N ASP A 193 -4.16 -2.11 -12.70
CA ASP A 193 -3.61 -2.36 -11.36
C ASP A 193 -2.40 -1.46 -11.16
N LEU A 194 -2.60 -0.33 -10.45
CA LEU A 194 -1.55 0.67 -10.26
C LEU A 194 -0.47 0.22 -9.27
N GLN A 195 -0.81 -0.72 -8.37
CA GLN A 195 0.16 -1.32 -7.46
C GLN A 195 1.23 -2.09 -8.23
N MET A 196 0.84 -2.76 -9.33
CA MET A 196 1.73 -3.55 -10.16
C MET A 196 2.78 -2.71 -10.90
N LEU A 197 2.55 -1.41 -11.04
CA LEU A 197 3.51 -0.51 -11.67
C LEU A 197 4.74 -0.24 -10.80
N GLY A 198 4.70 -0.62 -9.51
CA GLY A 198 5.80 -0.43 -8.57
C GLY A 198 6.23 1.03 -8.39
N LEU A 199 5.31 1.96 -8.64
CA LEU A 199 5.59 3.39 -8.58
C LEU A 199 5.73 3.85 -7.13
N GLU A 200 6.79 4.58 -6.84
CA GLU A 200 6.87 5.33 -5.60
C GLU A 200 5.85 6.47 -5.64
N TYR A 201 4.99 6.51 -4.63
CA TYR A 201 3.91 7.48 -4.53
C TYR A 201 3.54 7.68 -3.07
N GLN A 202 3.42 8.92 -2.61
CA GLN A 202 3.02 9.21 -1.24
C GLN A 202 1.50 9.01 -1.08
N ALA A 203 1.08 7.74 -0.97
CA ALA A 203 -0.34 7.36 -0.93
C ALA A 203 -1.02 7.72 0.38
N ALA A 204 -0.33 7.50 1.51
CA ALA A 204 -0.79 7.90 2.82
C ALA A 204 0.39 8.35 3.69
N GLY A 205 0.19 9.42 4.45
CA GLY A 205 1.20 9.97 5.34
C GLY A 205 0.60 10.64 6.56
N LEU A 206 1.49 11.02 7.46
CA LEU A 206 1.21 11.78 8.66
C LEU A 206 1.56 13.24 8.38
N ALA A 207 0.58 14.13 8.38
CA ALA A 207 0.78 15.55 8.10
C ALA A 207 0.40 16.42 9.30
N THR A 208 1.13 17.50 9.46
CA THR A 208 0.85 18.57 10.41
C THR A 208 1.28 19.92 9.85
N THR A 209 1.24 20.99 10.65
CA THR A 209 1.75 22.29 10.24
C THR A 209 3.12 22.57 10.87
N ARG A 210 3.99 23.32 10.16
CA ARG A 210 5.28 23.73 10.70
C ARG A 210 5.14 24.57 11.97
N SER A 211 4.08 25.39 12.04
CA SER A 211 3.73 26.19 13.22
C SER A 211 3.45 25.32 14.44
N LEU A 212 2.71 24.21 14.27
CA LEU A 212 2.45 23.24 15.35
C LEU A 212 3.72 22.49 15.76
N ILE A 213 4.57 22.09 14.80
CA ILE A 213 5.88 21.48 15.08
C ILE A 213 6.72 22.41 15.96
N LYS A 214 6.82 23.68 15.58
CA LYS A 214 7.60 24.68 16.33
C LYS A 214 7.06 24.90 17.74
N SER A 215 5.74 24.94 17.91
CA SER A 215 5.11 25.25 19.21
C SER A 215 5.01 24.05 20.16
N ARG A 216 4.97 22.79 19.62
CA ARG A 216 4.75 21.57 20.41
C ARG A 216 5.62 20.39 19.95
N PRO A 217 6.94 20.54 19.84
CA PRO A 217 7.82 19.51 19.28
C PRO A 217 7.74 18.17 20.03
N GLU A 218 7.55 18.22 21.36
CA GLU A 218 7.43 17.04 22.21
C GLU A 218 6.15 16.22 21.94
N VAL A 219 5.07 16.86 21.46
CA VAL A 219 3.84 16.15 21.04
C VAL A 219 4.15 15.29 19.82
N PHE A 220 4.88 15.84 18.85
CA PHE A 220 5.24 15.13 17.62
C PHE A 220 6.26 14.02 17.86
N ARG A 221 7.19 14.18 18.81
CA ARG A 221 8.05 13.07 19.27
C ARG A 221 7.23 11.92 19.84
N SER A 222 6.24 12.22 20.69
CA SER A 222 5.32 11.22 21.27
C SER A 222 4.45 10.56 20.18
N LEU A 223 3.89 11.34 19.26
CA LEU A 223 3.08 10.85 18.13
C LEU A 223 3.90 9.92 17.23
N MET A 224 5.10 10.32 16.82
CA MET A 224 5.93 9.50 15.94
C MET A 224 6.41 8.22 16.63
N LYS A 225 6.75 8.24 17.92
CA LYS A 225 7.00 7.01 18.69
C LYS A 225 5.79 6.08 18.69
N ALA A 226 4.60 6.63 18.92
CA ALA A 226 3.36 5.85 18.93
C ALA A 226 3.07 5.22 17.56
N TYR A 227 3.24 5.96 16.48
CA TYR A 227 3.02 5.43 15.12
C TYR A 227 4.04 4.36 14.73
N VAL A 228 5.32 4.56 15.04
CA VAL A 228 6.37 3.56 14.78
C VAL A 228 6.10 2.27 15.56
N GLU A 229 5.76 2.36 16.84
CA GLU A 229 5.39 1.19 17.63
C GLU A 229 4.09 0.54 17.14
N ALA A 230 3.10 1.32 16.72
CA ALA A 230 1.86 0.80 16.15
C ALA A 230 2.08 0.08 14.83
N ILE A 231 2.98 0.55 13.97
CA ILE A 231 3.40 -0.14 12.74
C ILE A 231 4.06 -1.48 13.09
N HIS A 232 4.96 -1.49 14.07
CA HIS A 232 5.56 -2.73 14.56
C HIS A 232 4.50 -3.69 15.12
N TYR A 233 3.60 -3.21 15.98
CA TYR A 233 2.50 -4.01 16.54
C TYR A 233 1.62 -4.58 15.42
N TYR A 234 1.23 -3.74 14.46
CA TYR A 234 0.42 -4.14 13.31
C TYR A 234 1.04 -5.32 12.54
N LYS A 235 2.35 -5.30 12.36
CA LYS A 235 3.09 -6.36 11.64
C LYS A 235 3.34 -7.63 12.46
N THR A 236 3.37 -7.53 13.79
CA THR A 236 3.79 -8.63 14.68
C THR A 236 2.64 -9.29 15.43
N HIS A 237 1.45 -8.69 15.44
CA HIS A 237 0.26 -9.18 16.14
C HIS A 237 -0.90 -9.38 15.13
N PRO A 238 -0.82 -10.43 14.26
CA PRO A 238 -1.75 -10.60 13.15
C PRO A 238 -3.22 -10.75 13.59
N ARG A 239 -3.48 -11.49 14.66
CA ARG A 239 -4.84 -11.76 15.14
C ARG A 239 -5.54 -10.47 15.59
N GLU A 240 -4.88 -9.70 16.44
CA GLU A 240 -5.38 -8.44 16.98
C GLU A 240 -5.51 -7.39 15.86
N SER A 241 -4.50 -7.31 14.99
CA SER A 241 -4.48 -6.38 13.86
C SER A 241 -5.60 -6.66 12.86
N MET A 242 -5.86 -7.94 12.54
CA MET A 242 -7.01 -8.31 11.72
C MET A 242 -8.34 -7.98 12.41
N GLY A 243 -8.49 -8.18 13.72
CA GLY A 243 -9.68 -7.76 14.46
C GLY A 243 -9.93 -6.26 14.38
N ILE A 244 -8.88 -5.44 14.44
CA ILE A 244 -8.98 -3.99 14.27
C ILE A 244 -9.38 -3.63 12.82
N LEU A 245 -8.76 -4.26 11.81
CA LEU A 245 -9.16 -4.06 10.42
C LEU A 245 -10.62 -4.42 10.19
N GLN A 246 -11.09 -5.56 10.71
CA GLN A 246 -12.47 -6.00 10.63
C GLN A 246 -13.43 -4.95 11.20
N LYS A 247 -13.13 -4.41 12.39
CA LYS A 247 -13.92 -3.38 13.06
C LYS A 247 -14.09 -2.12 12.21
N TYR A 248 -13.00 -1.60 11.66
CA TYR A 248 -12.99 -0.31 10.94
C TYR A 248 -13.42 -0.43 9.49
N LEU A 249 -13.04 -1.50 8.81
CA LEU A 249 -13.35 -1.74 7.40
C LEU A 249 -14.67 -2.50 7.20
N LYS A 250 -15.25 -3.05 8.28
CA LYS A 250 -16.48 -3.88 8.26
C LYS A 250 -16.36 -5.03 7.27
N ILE A 251 -15.26 -5.80 7.39
CA ILE A 251 -14.98 -6.96 6.55
C ILE A 251 -15.51 -8.20 7.28
N ASP A 252 -16.51 -8.86 6.71
CA ASP A 252 -17.07 -10.12 7.27
C ASP A 252 -16.38 -11.36 6.69
N ASP A 253 -15.74 -11.24 5.52
CA ASP A 253 -15.04 -12.32 4.83
C ASP A 253 -13.63 -12.51 5.40
N PRO A 254 -13.33 -13.68 6.03
CA PRO A 254 -12.01 -13.94 6.63
C PRO A 254 -10.86 -13.97 5.62
N ASP A 255 -11.12 -14.40 4.38
CA ASP A 255 -10.08 -14.44 3.34
C ASP A 255 -9.76 -13.04 2.84
N ALA A 256 -10.78 -12.20 2.63
CA ALA A 256 -10.60 -10.80 2.29
C ALA A 256 -9.88 -10.02 3.41
N LEU A 257 -10.18 -10.34 4.67
CA LEU A 257 -9.52 -9.75 5.83
C LEU A 257 -8.03 -10.11 5.87
N ARG A 258 -7.71 -11.39 5.69
CA ARG A 258 -6.33 -11.90 5.63
C ARG A 258 -5.56 -11.28 4.46
N GLU A 259 -6.14 -11.27 3.26
CA GLU A 259 -5.51 -10.66 2.09
C GLU A 259 -5.27 -9.15 2.28
N THR A 260 -6.19 -8.44 2.92
CA THR A 260 -6.01 -7.02 3.28
C THR A 260 -4.85 -6.85 4.26
N TYR A 261 -4.76 -7.67 5.30
CA TYR A 261 -3.70 -7.63 6.30
C TYR A 261 -2.33 -7.95 5.68
N GLU A 262 -2.23 -9.06 4.95
CA GLU A 262 -0.97 -9.53 4.36
C GLU A 262 -0.52 -8.61 3.20
N GLY A 263 -1.43 -8.28 2.29
CA GLY A 263 -1.14 -7.50 1.10
C GLY A 263 -0.82 -6.03 1.38
N VAL A 264 -1.46 -5.42 2.35
CA VAL A 264 -1.20 -4.02 2.71
C VAL A 264 -0.34 -3.93 3.97
N GLY A 265 -0.78 -4.52 5.06
CA GLY A 265 -0.14 -4.38 6.38
C GLY A 265 1.28 -4.89 6.42
N LEU A 266 1.49 -6.14 6.00
CA LEU A 266 2.82 -6.74 6.03
C LEU A 266 3.72 -6.25 4.90
N THR A 267 3.15 -6.04 3.69
CA THR A 267 3.94 -5.81 2.48
C THR A 267 4.18 -4.33 2.19
N LEU A 268 3.17 -3.48 2.35
CA LEU A 268 3.22 -2.10 1.86
C LEU A 268 3.45 -1.06 2.95
N VAL A 269 2.99 -1.30 4.20
CA VAL A 269 3.25 -0.38 5.32
C VAL A 269 4.74 -0.42 5.66
N PRO A 270 5.47 0.71 5.57
CA PRO A 270 6.92 0.72 5.79
C PRO A 270 7.27 0.56 7.28
N GLU A 271 8.28 -0.24 7.59
CA GLU A 271 8.81 -0.39 8.96
C GLU A 271 9.47 0.90 9.46
N ARG A 272 10.16 1.58 8.54
CA ARG A 272 10.70 2.93 8.74
C ARG A 272 9.82 3.92 7.96
N PRO A 273 8.90 4.63 8.62
CA PRO A 273 7.87 5.41 7.95
C PRO A 273 8.37 6.77 7.43
N TYR A 274 9.43 6.75 6.61
CA TYR A 274 9.90 7.95 5.89
C TYR A 274 8.97 8.29 4.72
N PRO A 275 8.55 9.55 4.57
CA PRO A 275 7.91 10.01 3.34
C PRO A 275 8.82 9.81 2.11
N THR A 276 8.23 9.40 0.99
CA THR A 276 8.98 9.20 -0.25
C THR A 276 9.13 10.50 -1.04
N LEU A 277 10.36 11.00 -1.17
CA LEU A 277 10.64 12.21 -1.97
C LEU A 277 10.38 11.96 -3.46
N LYS A 278 10.68 10.76 -3.97
CA LYS A 278 10.37 10.39 -5.36
C LYS A 278 8.87 10.34 -5.62
N GLY A 279 8.10 9.80 -4.65
CA GLY A 279 6.65 9.79 -4.73
C GLY A 279 6.03 11.20 -4.69
N ILE A 280 6.61 12.11 -3.92
CA ILE A 280 6.21 13.53 -3.91
C ILE A 280 6.60 14.21 -5.24
N GLN A 281 7.79 13.91 -5.79
CA GLN A 281 8.20 14.44 -7.09
C GLN A 281 7.27 13.98 -8.22
N MET A 282 6.78 12.73 -8.18
CA MET A 282 5.76 12.23 -9.09
C MET A 282 4.46 13.05 -8.98
N ILE A 283 4.01 13.34 -7.75
CA ILE A 283 2.81 14.17 -7.51
C ILE A 283 3.00 15.58 -8.10
N LEU A 284 4.16 16.18 -7.92
CA LEU A 284 4.49 17.49 -8.49
C LEU A 284 4.45 17.46 -10.03
N GLY A 285 5.00 16.42 -10.65
CA GLY A 285 4.99 16.24 -12.10
C GLY A 285 3.56 16.21 -12.68
N GLU A 286 2.68 15.45 -12.04
CA GLU A 286 1.27 15.36 -12.46
C GLU A 286 0.49 16.68 -12.21
N MET A 287 0.83 17.41 -11.16
CA MET A 287 0.20 18.69 -10.87
C MET A 287 0.71 19.83 -11.76
N ALA A 288 1.87 19.69 -12.39
CA ALA A 288 2.55 20.76 -13.12
C ALA A 288 1.72 21.36 -14.27
N ALA A 289 0.81 20.59 -14.86
CA ALA A 289 -0.08 21.04 -15.92
C ALA A 289 -1.17 22.01 -15.42
N SER A 290 -1.62 21.87 -14.15
CA SER A 290 -2.71 22.66 -13.58
C SER A 290 -2.27 23.61 -12.47
N GLU A 291 -1.09 23.42 -11.89
CA GLU A 291 -0.52 24.25 -10.82
C GLU A 291 0.93 24.64 -11.20
N PRO A 292 1.13 25.86 -11.74
CA PRO A 292 2.45 26.29 -12.22
C PRO A 292 3.55 26.24 -11.16
N ARG A 293 3.23 26.43 -9.88
CA ARG A 293 4.21 26.36 -8.78
C ARG A 293 4.79 24.95 -8.61
N ALA A 294 4.08 23.92 -9.04
CA ALA A 294 4.57 22.54 -9.01
C ALA A 294 5.77 22.30 -9.93
N GLN A 295 5.94 23.10 -11.00
CA GLN A 295 7.05 23.00 -11.97
C GLN A 295 8.41 23.31 -11.34
N THR A 296 8.45 24.21 -10.36
CA THR A 296 9.69 24.67 -9.72
C THR A 296 9.87 24.16 -8.29
N ALA A 297 8.82 23.58 -7.71
CA ALA A 297 8.86 23.09 -6.34
C ALA A 297 9.71 21.81 -6.23
N LYS A 298 10.42 21.69 -5.08
CA LYS A 298 11.23 20.51 -4.76
C LYS A 298 10.52 19.66 -3.72
N ALA A 299 10.63 18.34 -3.83
CA ALA A 299 9.93 17.39 -2.97
C ALA A 299 10.26 17.55 -1.46
N ASP A 300 11.48 17.95 -1.13
CA ASP A 300 11.94 18.21 0.24
C ASP A 300 11.21 19.37 0.94
N GLN A 301 10.61 20.28 0.18
CA GLN A 301 9.82 21.38 0.74
C GLN A 301 8.51 20.90 1.41
N PHE A 302 8.05 19.70 1.13
CA PHE A 302 6.79 19.14 1.62
C PHE A 302 6.94 18.17 2.79
N VAL A 303 8.15 18.01 3.31
CA VAL A 303 8.45 17.10 4.40
C VAL A 303 9.16 17.79 5.56
N ASP A 304 8.99 17.24 6.76
CA ASP A 304 9.84 17.48 7.91
C ASP A 304 10.23 16.12 8.52
N LEU A 305 11.47 15.74 8.33
CA LEU A 305 11.98 14.41 8.70
C LEU A 305 12.58 14.37 10.12
N THR A 306 12.51 15.47 10.87
CA THR A 306 13.18 15.61 12.18
C THR A 306 12.84 14.46 13.11
N PHE A 307 11.58 14.19 13.33
CA PHE A 307 11.14 13.21 14.34
C PHE A 307 11.39 11.75 13.93
N ILE A 308 11.21 11.42 12.65
CA ILE A 308 11.49 10.06 12.18
C ILE A 308 13.00 9.79 12.17
N LYS A 309 13.83 10.78 11.82
CA LYS A 309 15.28 10.67 11.90
C LYS A 309 15.77 10.52 13.36
N GLU A 310 15.23 11.32 14.30
CA GLU A 310 15.52 11.14 15.73
C GLU A 310 15.26 9.70 16.20
N LEU A 311 14.18 9.06 15.77
CA LEU A 311 13.83 7.69 16.15
C LEU A 311 14.74 6.65 15.48
N ASP A 312 15.10 6.87 14.23
CA ASP A 312 16.00 5.98 13.49
C ASP A 312 17.43 6.06 14.05
N ASP A 313 17.96 7.27 14.19
CA ASP A 313 19.32 7.53 14.69
C ASP A 313 19.50 7.05 16.15
N SER A 314 18.46 7.12 16.99
CA SER A 314 18.48 6.59 18.36
C SER A 314 18.43 5.05 18.43
N GLY A 315 18.23 4.35 17.31
CA GLY A 315 18.06 2.91 17.26
C GLY A 315 16.71 2.42 17.82
N PHE A 316 15.76 3.33 18.08
CA PHE A 316 14.44 2.97 18.62
C PHE A 316 13.70 1.99 17.70
N ILE A 317 13.73 2.22 16.38
CA ILE A 317 13.08 1.35 15.39
C ILE A 317 13.73 -0.04 15.41
N ASP A 318 15.07 -0.11 15.37
CA ASP A 318 15.80 -1.37 15.41
C ASP A 318 15.53 -2.18 16.66
N GLN A 319 15.41 -1.52 17.82
CA GLN A 319 15.12 -2.19 19.09
C GLN A 319 13.74 -2.87 19.07
N LEU A 320 12.72 -2.24 18.47
CA LEU A 320 11.39 -2.85 18.33
C LEU A 320 11.46 -4.15 17.51
N TYR A 321 12.21 -4.16 16.40
CA TYR A 321 12.29 -5.31 15.51
C TYR A 321 13.29 -6.40 15.98
N LYS A 322 14.30 -6.06 16.79
CA LYS A 322 15.22 -7.03 17.42
C LYS A 322 14.53 -7.89 18.48
N SER A 323 13.57 -7.35 19.20
CA SER A 323 12.77 -8.06 20.20
C SER A 323 11.68 -8.94 19.60
N ARG A 324 11.65 -9.12 18.28
CA ARG A 324 10.66 -9.96 17.58
C ARG A 324 10.84 -11.43 17.99
N PRO A 325 9.86 -12.09 18.64
CA PRO A 325 9.83 -13.54 18.70
C PRO A 325 9.80 -14.05 17.26
N ALA A 326 10.67 -15.00 16.92
CA ALA A 326 10.62 -15.64 15.61
C ALA A 326 9.17 -16.08 15.36
N LEU A 327 8.50 -15.53 14.37
CA LEU A 327 7.18 -16.00 13.94
C LEU A 327 7.35 -17.48 13.67
N ALA A 328 6.80 -18.34 14.53
CA ALA A 328 6.76 -19.76 14.33
C ALA A 328 6.15 -19.98 12.94
N SER A 329 6.97 -20.45 12.03
CA SER A 329 6.51 -20.96 10.75
C SER A 329 5.49 -22.04 11.08
N THR A 330 4.21 -21.76 10.96
CA THR A 330 3.16 -22.76 10.93
C THR A 330 3.28 -23.52 9.62
N GLY A 331 4.39 -24.26 9.52
CA GLY A 331 4.56 -25.33 8.56
C GLY A 331 3.65 -26.46 9.01
N ALA A 332 2.77 -26.86 8.15
CA ALA A 332 1.94 -28.03 8.28
C ALA A 332 2.80 -29.24 8.70
N ARG A 333 2.67 -29.66 9.96
CA ARG A 333 3.02 -31.02 10.37
C ARG A 333 1.75 -31.85 10.25
N SER A 334 1.59 -32.50 9.11
CA SER A 334 0.78 -33.71 9.03
C SER A 334 1.36 -34.75 9.97
N GLY A 335 0.62 -35.10 11.02
CA GLY A 335 0.95 -36.13 11.93
C GLY A 335 0.93 -37.48 11.21
N ALA A 336 2.09 -38.14 11.13
CA ALA A 336 2.22 -39.56 10.88
C ALA A 336 2.30 -40.24 12.25
N ALA A 337 1.20 -40.85 12.67
CA ALA A 337 1.23 -41.83 13.74
C ALA A 337 1.63 -43.17 13.13
N ALA A 338 2.72 -43.73 13.68
CA ALA A 338 3.19 -45.05 13.39
C ALA A 338 2.26 -46.09 14.00
N SER A 339 1.87 -47.09 13.22
CA SER A 339 1.52 -48.43 13.74
C SER A 339 2.12 -49.50 12.86
N LYS A 340 2.72 -50.49 13.57
CA LYS A 340 3.51 -51.60 13.09
C LYS A 340 2.65 -52.74 12.51
N GLU A 341 3.38 -53.56 11.73
CA GLU A 341 3.26 -55.00 11.47
C GLU A 341 2.32 -55.48 10.36
N GLY A 342 3.00 -56.15 9.41
CA GLY A 342 2.64 -56.91 8.24
C GLY A 342 2.09 -58.32 8.54
N PRO A 343 2.17 -59.36 7.68
CA PRO A 343 2.82 -59.49 6.38
C PRO A 343 1.95 -60.15 5.26
N ALA A 344 2.47 -60.06 4.02
CA ALA A 344 2.41 -61.00 2.87
C ALA A 344 1.14 -61.75 2.48
N ALA A 345 0.73 -61.66 1.18
CA ALA A 345 0.69 -62.75 0.18
C ALA A 345 0.16 -62.30 -1.18
N LYS A 346 0.97 -62.44 -2.15
CA LYS A 346 0.97 -63.11 -3.47
C LYS A 346 -0.32 -63.19 -4.30
N SER A 347 -0.04 -62.93 -5.61
CA SER A 347 -0.51 -63.55 -6.86
C SER A 347 -1.80 -62.97 -7.41
N ALA A 348 -2.04 -62.87 -8.67
CA ALA A 348 -1.43 -63.10 -9.98
C ALA A 348 -2.42 -62.62 -11.04
N ALA A 349 -1.88 -62.18 -12.15
CA ALA A 349 -2.28 -62.41 -13.51
C ALA A 349 -3.67 -61.94 -14.04
N GLY A 350 -3.63 -61.12 -15.06
CA GLY A 350 -4.28 -61.51 -16.32
C GLY A 350 -5.08 -60.46 -17.03
N ALA A 351 -4.59 -60.16 -18.24
CA ALA A 351 -5.31 -59.90 -19.49
C ALA A 351 -5.71 -58.44 -19.89
N GLN A 352 -4.89 -57.88 -20.69
CA GLN A 352 -5.11 -57.43 -22.11
C GLN A 352 -6.33 -56.57 -22.46
N ASP A 353 -5.98 -55.37 -22.94
CA ASP A 353 -6.17 -54.85 -24.30
C ASP A 353 -7.43 -54.06 -24.58
N LYS A 354 -7.32 -52.80 -24.85
CA LYS A 354 -7.72 -52.07 -26.09
C LYS A 354 -7.45 -50.58 -26.03
N ARG A 355 -6.46 -50.20 -26.83
CA ARG A 355 -6.29 -48.96 -27.60
C ARG A 355 -7.22 -47.79 -27.29
N LYS A 356 -6.67 -46.69 -26.78
CA LYS A 356 -6.97 -45.32 -27.18
C LYS A 356 -5.66 -44.52 -27.32
N GLN A 357 -5.57 -43.85 -28.45
CA GLN A 357 -4.47 -43.05 -28.92
C GLN A 357 -4.11 -41.96 -27.91
N PRO A 358 -2.82 -41.56 -27.80
CA PRO A 358 -2.41 -40.48 -26.90
C PRO A 358 -2.78 -39.13 -27.50
N ILE A 359 -3.55 -38.36 -26.72
CA ILE A 359 -3.71 -36.91 -26.93
C ILE A 359 -2.33 -36.30 -26.66
N ALA A 360 -1.80 -35.60 -27.64
CA ALA A 360 -0.51 -34.92 -27.58
C ALA A 360 -0.40 -34.04 -26.34
N ALA A 361 0.62 -34.25 -25.55
CA ALA A 361 1.04 -33.34 -24.47
C ALA A 361 1.36 -31.97 -25.06
N PRO A 362 1.00 -30.85 -24.38
CA PRO A 362 1.40 -29.53 -24.85
C PRO A 362 2.93 -29.46 -24.86
N ALA A 363 3.47 -29.00 -25.99
CA ALA A 363 4.88 -28.84 -26.24
C ALA A 363 5.56 -28.06 -25.11
N LYS A 364 6.69 -28.57 -24.60
CA LYS A 364 7.60 -27.82 -23.75
C LYS A 364 8.00 -26.55 -24.49
N PRO A 365 7.97 -25.35 -23.83
CA PRO A 365 8.44 -24.14 -24.46
C PRO A 365 9.95 -24.29 -24.79
N SER A 366 10.29 -23.89 -26.00
CA SER A 366 11.65 -23.82 -26.54
C SER A 366 12.56 -23.01 -25.60
N THR A 367 13.74 -23.50 -25.26
CA THR A 367 14.73 -22.87 -24.38
C THR A 367 15.57 -21.77 -25.04
N ALA A 368 15.17 -21.26 -26.19
CA ALA A 368 15.81 -20.11 -26.86
C ALA A 368 15.17 -18.83 -26.33
N GLY A 369 15.95 -18.01 -25.60
CA GLY A 369 15.54 -16.65 -25.21
C GLY A 369 14.97 -16.47 -23.79
N THR A 370 15.43 -17.22 -22.79
CA THR A 370 15.07 -16.97 -21.40
C THR A 370 16.30 -16.68 -20.54
N GLN A 371 16.18 -15.78 -19.56
CA GLN A 371 17.22 -15.47 -18.57
C GLN A 371 16.70 -15.74 -17.16
N GLU A 372 17.51 -16.43 -16.33
CA GLU A 372 17.22 -16.54 -14.89
C GLU A 372 17.57 -15.23 -14.19
N TYR A 373 16.68 -14.76 -13.32
CA TYR A 373 16.85 -13.56 -12.50
C TYR A 373 16.58 -13.88 -11.03
N THR A 374 17.49 -13.46 -10.16
CA THR A 374 17.29 -13.57 -8.69
C THR A 374 16.73 -12.26 -8.18
N ILE A 375 15.53 -12.30 -7.57
CA ILE A 375 14.81 -11.15 -7.03
C ILE A 375 15.63 -10.48 -5.93
N GLN A 376 15.77 -9.17 -6.03
CA GLN A 376 16.49 -8.32 -5.10
C GLN A 376 15.53 -7.49 -4.23
N SER A 377 16.04 -6.89 -3.17
CA SER A 377 15.25 -6.00 -2.31
C SER A 377 14.70 -4.82 -3.10
N GLY A 378 13.39 -4.60 -3.00
CA GLY A 378 12.68 -3.54 -3.72
C GLY A 378 12.23 -3.91 -5.14
N ASP A 379 12.48 -5.13 -5.62
CA ASP A 379 11.97 -5.58 -6.89
C ASP A 379 10.46 -5.79 -6.89
N THR A 380 9.85 -5.48 -8.03
CA THR A 380 8.51 -5.92 -8.43
C THR A 380 8.61 -6.47 -9.85
N LEU A 381 7.68 -7.34 -10.25
CA LEU A 381 7.68 -7.84 -11.64
C LEU A 381 7.62 -6.70 -12.67
N ALA A 382 6.95 -5.59 -12.33
CA ALA A 382 6.87 -4.40 -13.17
C ALA A 382 8.23 -3.67 -13.30
N ARG A 383 8.99 -3.53 -12.19
CA ARG A 383 10.36 -2.97 -12.24
C ARG A 383 11.31 -3.86 -13.02
N ILE A 384 11.19 -5.17 -12.85
CA ILE A 384 11.95 -6.14 -13.62
C ILE A 384 11.58 -6.04 -15.10
N ALA A 385 10.29 -5.92 -15.44
CA ALA A 385 9.82 -5.72 -16.82
C ALA A 385 10.35 -4.41 -17.42
N GLN A 386 10.37 -3.32 -16.66
CA GLN A 386 11.00 -2.06 -17.07
C GLN A 386 12.48 -2.24 -17.38
N LYS A 387 13.20 -2.97 -16.54
CA LYS A 387 14.63 -3.23 -16.70
C LYS A 387 14.94 -4.05 -17.96
N TYR A 388 14.13 -5.09 -18.23
CA TYR A 388 14.40 -6.06 -19.31
C TYR A 388 13.69 -5.74 -20.62
N TYR A 389 12.53 -5.10 -20.58
CA TYR A 389 11.70 -4.84 -21.77
C TYR A 389 11.49 -3.35 -22.06
N GLY A 390 11.98 -2.44 -21.18
CA GLY A 390 11.72 -1.00 -21.30
C GLY A 390 10.25 -0.60 -21.05
N ASP A 391 9.41 -1.56 -20.60
CA ASP A 391 7.97 -1.38 -20.46
C ASP A 391 7.47 -2.08 -19.20
N VAL A 392 6.97 -1.29 -18.24
CA VAL A 392 6.42 -1.79 -16.96
C VAL A 392 5.22 -2.71 -17.17
N MET A 393 4.42 -2.49 -18.23
CA MET A 393 3.22 -3.27 -18.50
C MET A 393 3.50 -4.72 -18.96
N LYS A 394 4.73 -5.01 -19.40
CA LYS A 394 5.16 -6.36 -19.78
C LYS A 394 5.44 -7.28 -18.58
N TRP A 395 5.16 -6.85 -17.34
CA TRP A 395 5.26 -7.71 -16.14
C TRP A 395 4.41 -8.98 -16.24
N THR A 396 3.27 -8.91 -16.94
CA THR A 396 2.39 -10.07 -17.17
C THR A 396 3.13 -11.20 -17.86
N ARG A 397 4.02 -10.89 -18.79
CA ARG A 397 4.85 -11.86 -19.49
C ARG A 397 5.81 -12.61 -18.57
N ILE A 398 6.43 -11.88 -17.64
CA ILE A 398 7.28 -12.50 -16.60
C ILE A 398 6.42 -13.40 -15.70
N PHE A 399 5.24 -12.93 -15.27
CA PHE A 399 4.35 -13.71 -14.43
C PHE A 399 3.88 -15.00 -15.12
N GLU A 400 3.44 -14.92 -16.38
CA GLU A 400 3.00 -16.07 -17.17
C GLU A 400 4.11 -17.14 -17.28
N ALA A 401 5.35 -16.72 -17.56
CA ALA A 401 6.50 -17.61 -17.65
C ALA A 401 6.85 -18.30 -16.31
N ASN A 402 6.37 -17.74 -15.19
CA ASN A 402 6.66 -18.23 -13.83
C ASN A 402 5.43 -18.71 -13.06
N LYS A 403 4.29 -18.93 -13.70
CA LYS A 403 3.02 -19.34 -13.06
C LYS A 403 3.13 -20.59 -12.18
N GLN A 404 4.05 -21.49 -12.50
CA GLN A 404 4.26 -22.71 -11.72
C GLN A 404 4.97 -22.44 -10.38
N THR A 405 5.77 -21.37 -10.30
CA THR A 405 6.57 -20.99 -9.13
C THR A 405 6.04 -19.76 -8.41
N LEU A 406 5.33 -18.87 -9.12
CA LEU A 406 4.70 -17.67 -8.59
C LEU A 406 3.19 -17.89 -8.42
N LYS A 407 2.73 -18.02 -7.20
CA LYS A 407 1.30 -18.14 -6.88
C LYS A 407 0.51 -16.85 -7.18
N SER A 408 1.18 -15.71 -7.13
CA SER A 408 0.62 -14.39 -7.40
C SER A 408 1.72 -13.44 -7.88
N PRO A 409 1.45 -12.50 -8.79
CA PRO A 409 2.46 -11.53 -9.24
C PRO A 409 2.94 -10.59 -8.15
N ASN A 410 2.18 -10.47 -7.05
CA ASN A 410 2.51 -9.63 -5.89
C ASN A 410 3.32 -10.37 -4.80
N PHE A 411 3.48 -11.69 -4.91
CA PHE A 411 4.23 -12.51 -3.94
C PHE A 411 5.52 -13.01 -4.56
N ILE A 412 6.50 -12.12 -4.63
CA ILE A 412 7.88 -12.42 -4.97
C ILE A 412 8.77 -12.11 -3.77
N PHE A 413 9.79 -12.94 -3.54
CA PHE A 413 10.66 -12.84 -2.36
C PHE A 413 12.10 -12.59 -2.76
N VAL A 414 12.81 -11.79 -1.98
CA VAL A 414 14.26 -11.58 -2.15
C VAL A 414 14.98 -12.96 -2.13
N GLY A 415 15.83 -13.20 -3.11
CA GLY A 415 16.52 -14.47 -3.32
C GLY A 415 15.73 -15.49 -4.14
N GLN A 416 14.45 -15.26 -4.46
CA GLN A 416 13.67 -16.13 -5.33
C GLN A 416 14.15 -16.02 -6.78
N LYS A 417 14.30 -17.15 -7.45
CA LYS A 417 14.69 -17.22 -8.86
C LYS A 417 13.46 -17.25 -9.74
N ILE A 418 13.46 -16.42 -10.77
CA ILE A 418 12.42 -16.33 -11.80
C ILE A 418 13.02 -16.34 -13.20
N ILE A 419 12.21 -16.71 -14.18
CA ILE A 419 12.59 -16.76 -15.59
C ILE A 419 12.08 -15.49 -16.29
N ILE A 420 12.96 -14.80 -17.02
CA ILE A 420 12.64 -13.64 -17.84
C ILE A 420 12.66 -14.07 -19.31
N PRO A 421 11.53 -14.09 -20.02
CA PRO A 421 11.48 -14.34 -21.47
C PRO A 421 12.11 -13.19 -22.28
N LEU A 422 13.09 -13.48 -23.16
CA LEU A 422 13.84 -12.45 -23.90
C LEU A 422 13.48 -12.36 -25.41
N ASP A 423 12.49 -13.12 -25.88
CA ASP A 423 12.23 -13.35 -27.30
C ASP A 423 11.88 -12.10 -28.17
N ASP A 424 11.68 -10.91 -27.55
CA ASP A 424 11.33 -9.65 -28.24
C ASP A 424 12.47 -8.60 -28.26
N MET A 425 13.72 -8.94 -27.92
CA MET A 425 14.83 -7.99 -27.94
C MET A 425 15.41 -7.77 -29.37
N ALA A 426 14.85 -8.45 -30.40
CA ALA A 426 15.39 -8.46 -31.79
C ALA A 426 14.78 -7.43 -32.76
N SER A 427 13.91 -6.51 -32.29
CA SER A 427 13.34 -5.45 -33.14
C SER A 427 13.54 -4.04 -32.56
N GLY A 428 14.79 -3.67 -32.37
CA GLY A 428 15.19 -2.26 -32.29
C GLY A 428 15.29 -1.66 -33.70
N PRO A 429 15.00 -0.35 -33.91
CA PRO A 429 15.06 0.25 -35.22
C PRO A 429 16.49 0.21 -35.77
N ALA A 430 16.65 -0.36 -36.95
CA ALA A 430 17.90 -0.35 -37.70
C ALA A 430 18.37 1.10 -37.86
N SER A 431 19.58 1.37 -37.41
CA SER A 431 20.31 2.59 -37.70
C SER A 431 20.48 2.70 -39.21
N GLY A 432 19.74 3.60 -39.84
CA GLY A 432 19.96 3.99 -41.23
C GLY A 432 21.31 4.66 -41.34
N SER A 433 22.24 3.98 -41.99
CA SER A 433 23.47 4.56 -42.47
C SER A 433 23.20 5.44 -43.67
N SER A 434 23.72 6.64 -43.61
CA SER A 434 23.90 7.66 -44.63
C SER A 434 24.44 7.13 -45.95
N GLN A 435 23.87 7.57 -47.04
CA GLN A 435 24.56 8.17 -48.18
C GLN A 435 23.89 9.46 -48.57
#